data_5adb3fb0885f18d3cf9225a8463c9fbe
#
_entry.id   5adb3fb0885f18d3cf9225a8463c9fbe
#
_cell.length_a   1.000
_cell.length_b   1.000
_cell.length_c   1.000
_cell.angle_alpha   90.00
_cell.angle_beta   90.00
_cell.angle_gamma   90.00
#
_symmetry.space_group_name_H-M   'P 1'
#
loop_
_entity.id
_entity.type
_entity.pdbx_description
1 polymer ?
#
loop_
_entity_poly.entity_id
_entity_poly.type
_entity_poly.pdbx_seq_one_letter_code
_entity_poly.pdbx_strand_id
1 'polypeptide(L)'
;MRLDFENAYADVISFDCGTEVKEYHAMIHVAESRLPYAKQLEAVINAYHALLSKWPDTQAVFKRYFLSDAANQADDVIVADVTDCAKSIIQQAPLDGTKIALWVYLMSNVQTSLTKSGLYQVSHGEFRHLYNASAHNLAANSEYQMRLLFNEYIMQLAEEGCTLSENCIRTWLFVNDIDLNYGGVVRARNQVFFTQGLTVHTHFIASTGIGGRQQDPNVLSQMDNYAIAGIRPEQIHYLYAPTHLNRTSDYGVSFERGTYIDYADRRHVFISGTASINNKGEIMFPKDVEKQTRRIWENVEALLKEADCTYDNVVEMVVYLRDVADYEVVRALYEERFPDKPFVIVNAPVCRPGWLVEMECMALKAVNNPDLPMF
;
A
#
# COMPACT_ATOMS: atom_id res chain seq x y z
N MET A 1 -6.96 16.37 -8.32
CA MET A 1 -8.00 16.78 -9.32
C MET A 1 -8.87 15.58 -9.64
N ARG A 2 -10.16 15.80 -9.91
CA ARG A 2 -11.04 14.74 -10.41
C ARG A 2 -11.12 14.79 -11.94
N LEU A 3 -11.06 13.63 -12.57
CA LEU A 3 -11.24 13.43 -14.00
C LEU A 3 -12.40 12.46 -14.20
N ASP A 4 -13.42 12.88 -14.97
CA ASP A 4 -14.59 12.09 -15.25
C ASP A 4 -14.45 11.38 -16.60
N PHE A 5 -14.86 10.11 -16.64
CA PHE A 5 -14.85 9.24 -17.81
C PHE A 5 -16.23 8.58 -18.00
N GLU A 6 -16.44 7.85 -19.06
CA GLU A 6 -17.65 7.08 -19.22
C GLU A 6 -17.74 5.97 -18.16
N ASN A 7 -18.75 6.06 -17.28
CA ASN A 7 -19.02 5.13 -16.16
C ASN A 7 -17.90 5.00 -15.12
N ALA A 8 -16.89 5.88 -15.12
CA ALA A 8 -15.82 5.91 -14.14
C ALA A 8 -15.36 7.35 -13.86
N TYR A 9 -14.67 7.54 -12.76
CA TYR A 9 -13.91 8.76 -12.48
C TYR A 9 -12.57 8.42 -11.81
N ALA A 10 -11.62 9.31 -11.90
CA ALA A 10 -10.34 9.19 -11.19
C ALA A 10 -10.05 10.42 -10.35
N ASP A 11 -9.73 10.22 -9.09
CA ASP A 11 -9.11 11.24 -8.26
C ASP A 11 -7.60 11.12 -8.40
N VAL A 12 -6.93 12.19 -8.82
CA VAL A 12 -5.52 12.18 -9.19
C VAL A 12 -4.74 13.27 -8.45
N ILE A 13 -3.60 12.90 -7.90
CA ILE A 13 -2.54 13.83 -7.49
C ILE A 13 -1.35 13.64 -8.42
N SER A 14 -0.85 14.76 -8.97
CA SER A 14 0.41 14.83 -9.68
C SER A 14 1.47 15.48 -8.81
N PHE A 15 2.66 14.90 -8.81
CA PHE A 15 3.83 15.45 -8.15
C PHE A 15 4.90 15.78 -9.18
N ASP A 16 5.29 17.06 -9.23
CA ASP A 16 6.30 17.60 -10.12
C ASP A 16 7.15 18.59 -9.33
N CYS A 17 8.39 18.26 -9.06
CA CYS A 17 9.36 19.14 -8.40
C CYS A 17 10.33 19.81 -9.39
N GLY A 18 10.01 19.81 -10.69
CA GLY A 18 10.79 20.45 -11.74
C GLY A 18 11.96 19.59 -12.25
N THR A 19 11.98 18.28 -11.93
CA THR A 19 12.97 17.32 -12.41
C THR A 19 12.39 16.42 -13.51
N GLU A 20 13.22 15.50 -14.06
CA GLU A 20 12.81 14.68 -15.21
C GLU A 20 11.66 13.72 -14.88
N VAL A 21 11.68 13.12 -13.68
CA VAL A 21 10.67 12.15 -13.28
C VAL A 21 9.52 12.85 -12.56
N LYS A 22 8.32 12.74 -13.12
CA LYS A 22 7.06 13.16 -12.51
C LYS A 22 6.29 11.93 -12.04
N GLU A 23 5.53 12.11 -10.98
CA GLU A 23 4.77 11.03 -10.36
C GLU A 23 3.28 11.35 -10.33
N TYR A 24 2.43 10.34 -10.55
CA TYR A 24 0.98 10.49 -10.52
C TYR A 24 0.38 9.32 -9.75
N HIS A 25 -0.44 9.64 -8.76
CA HIS A 25 -1.24 8.67 -8.04
C HIS A 25 -2.71 8.90 -8.39
N ALA A 26 -3.35 7.87 -8.89
CA ALA A 26 -4.77 7.93 -9.25
C ALA A 26 -5.55 6.82 -8.54
N MET A 27 -6.69 7.18 -7.95
CA MET A 27 -7.70 6.24 -7.49
C MET A 27 -8.87 6.30 -8.47
N ILE A 28 -9.07 5.20 -9.19
CA ILE A 28 -10.13 5.06 -10.21
C ILE A 28 -11.31 4.33 -9.59
N HIS A 29 -12.48 4.95 -9.69
CA HIS A 29 -13.74 4.45 -9.18
C HIS A 29 -14.75 4.27 -10.32
N VAL A 30 -15.65 3.33 -10.17
CA VAL A 30 -16.83 3.19 -11.02
C VAL A 30 -17.86 4.23 -10.61
N ALA A 31 -18.45 4.94 -11.57
CA ALA A 31 -19.46 5.96 -11.30
C ALA A 31 -20.88 5.39 -11.15
N GLU A 32 -21.18 4.22 -11.74
CA GLU A 32 -22.49 3.58 -11.74
C GLU A 32 -22.42 2.15 -11.19
N SER A 33 -22.73 1.99 -9.90
CA SER A 33 -22.63 0.72 -9.18
C SER A 33 -23.55 -0.40 -9.68
N ARG A 34 -24.63 -0.04 -10.38
CA ARG A 34 -25.62 -1.01 -10.89
C ARG A 34 -25.19 -1.71 -12.17
N LEU A 35 -24.11 -1.29 -12.80
CA LEU A 35 -23.57 -1.95 -13.98
C LEU A 35 -23.12 -3.39 -13.65
N PRO A 36 -23.31 -4.33 -14.60
CA PRO A 36 -22.68 -5.66 -14.48
C PRO A 36 -21.15 -5.54 -14.33
N TYR A 37 -20.53 -6.50 -13.63
CA TYR A 37 -19.10 -6.46 -13.36
C TYR A 37 -18.23 -6.24 -14.63
N ALA A 38 -18.53 -6.94 -15.72
CA ALA A 38 -17.78 -6.77 -16.98
C ALA A 38 -17.79 -5.32 -17.49
N LYS A 39 -18.88 -4.57 -17.27
CA LYS A 39 -18.97 -3.16 -17.65
C LYS A 39 -18.25 -2.25 -16.65
N GLN A 40 -18.22 -2.60 -15.37
CA GLN A 40 -17.42 -1.90 -14.39
C GLN A 40 -15.92 -2.07 -14.65
N LEU A 41 -15.47 -3.28 -14.96
CA LEU A 41 -14.08 -3.56 -15.33
C LEU A 41 -13.69 -2.80 -16.61
N GLU A 42 -14.52 -2.85 -17.66
CA GLU A 42 -14.31 -2.10 -18.91
C GLU A 42 -14.13 -0.58 -18.63
N ALA A 43 -14.98 -0.01 -17.77
CA ALA A 43 -14.94 1.41 -17.41
C ALA A 43 -13.62 1.76 -16.68
N VAL A 44 -13.18 0.93 -15.72
CA VAL A 44 -11.92 1.14 -14.99
C VAL A 44 -10.72 1.03 -15.92
N ILE A 45 -10.67 0.03 -16.80
CA ILE A 45 -9.58 -0.16 -17.77
C ILE A 45 -9.53 1.01 -18.77
N ASN A 46 -10.68 1.44 -19.30
CA ASN A 46 -10.76 2.58 -20.22
C ASN A 46 -10.33 3.88 -19.54
N ALA A 47 -10.72 4.12 -18.28
CA ALA A 47 -10.26 5.26 -17.51
C ALA A 47 -8.74 5.24 -17.32
N TYR A 48 -8.15 4.08 -16.99
CA TYR A 48 -6.70 3.92 -16.91
C TYR A 48 -6.00 4.25 -18.23
N HIS A 49 -6.49 3.75 -19.37
CA HIS A 49 -5.92 4.08 -20.68
C HIS A 49 -6.07 5.57 -21.04
N ALA A 50 -7.16 6.20 -20.62
CA ALA A 50 -7.36 7.64 -20.79
C ALA A 50 -6.34 8.45 -19.95
N LEU A 51 -5.98 7.99 -18.73
CA LEU A 51 -4.90 8.61 -17.95
C LEU A 51 -3.55 8.51 -18.66
N LEU A 52 -3.19 7.34 -19.22
CA LEU A 52 -1.96 7.19 -20.02
C LEU A 52 -1.96 8.10 -21.25
N SER A 53 -3.11 8.25 -21.92
CA SER A 53 -3.24 9.15 -23.08
C SER A 53 -3.08 10.63 -22.69
N LYS A 54 -3.50 10.99 -21.47
CA LYS A 54 -3.32 12.36 -20.94
C LYS A 54 -1.87 12.66 -20.58
N TRP A 55 -1.13 11.65 -20.11
CA TRP A 55 0.30 11.74 -19.77
C TRP A 55 1.09 10.69 -20.54
N PRO A 56 1.35 10.92 -21.85
CA PRO A 56 1.87 9.89 -22.76
C PRO A 56 3.30 9.42 -22.44
N ASP A 57 4.05 10.22 -21.68
CA ASP A 57 5.41 9.87 -21.25
C ASP A 57 5.45 9.05 -19.97
N THR A 58 4.27 8.64 -19.44
CA THR A 58 4.17 7.87 -18.20
C THR A 58 4.03 6.37 -18.45
N GLN A 59 4.52 5.60 -17.49
CA GLN A 59 4.32 4.16 -17.42
C GLN A 59 3.74 3.79 -16.03
N ALA A 60 2.93 2.73 -16.00
CA ALA A 60 2.46 2.18 -14.72
C ALA A 60 3.62 1.51 -13.99
N VAL A 61 3.77 1.89 -12.73
CA VAL A 61 4.77 1.36 -11.80
C VAL A 61 4.15 0.25 -10.95
N PHE A 62 2.98 0.56 -10.41
CA PHE A 62 2.23 -0.33 -9.53
C PHE A 62 0.74 -0.12 -9.72
N LYS A 63 -0.03 -1.22 -9.66
CA LYS A 63 -1.49 -1.21 -9.67
C LYS A 63 -2.00 -2.07 -8.52
N ARG A 64 -3.08 -1.64 -7.86
CA ARG A 64 -3.84 -2.49 -6.94
C ARG A 64 -5.32 -2.45 -7.30
N TYR A 65 -5.83 -3.61 -7.70
CA TYR A 65 -7.24 -3.85 -7.93
C TYR A 65 -7.90 -4.31 -6.65
N PHE A 66 -8.89 -3.56 -6.20
CA PHE A 66 -9.77 -3.89 -5.09
C PHE A 66 -11.02 -4.54 -5.64
N LEU A 67 -11.26 -5.80 -5.35
CA LEU A 67 -12.37 -6.58 -5.90
C LEU A 67 -13.38 -6.93 -4.82
N SER A 68 -14.67 -6.96 -5.20
CA SER A 68 -15.73 -7.42 -4.29
C SER A 68 -15.79 -8.95 -4.17
N ASP A 69 -15.33 -9.69 -5.18
CA ASP A 69 -15.35 -11.15 -5.26
C ASP A 69 -14.22 -11.64 -6.16
N ALA A 70 -13.02 -11.83 -5.58
CA ALA A 70 -11.84 -12.23 -6.37
C ALA A 70 -12.01 -13.59 -7.06
N ALA A 71 -12.76 -14.53 -6.45
CA ALA A 71 -12.95 -15.86 -7.04
C ALA A 71 -13.65 -15.82 -8.40
N ASN A 72 -14.51 -14.83 -8.62
CA ASN A 72 -15.26 -14.66 -9.88
C ASN A 72 -14.73 -13.52 -10.76
N GLN A 73 -13.78 -12.71 -10.27
CA GLN A 73 -13.41 -11.44 -10.91
C GLN A 73 -11.93 -11.34 -11.28
N ALA A 74 -11.05 -12.04 -10.58
CA ALA A 74 -9.61 -11.84 -10.73
C ALA A 74 -9.08 -12.26 -12.12
N ASP A 75 -9.56 -13.37 -12.66
CA ASP A 75 -9.16 -13.84 -13.99
C ASP A 75 -9.54 -12.85 -15.10
N ASP A 76 -10.71 -12.20 -14.98
CA ASP A 76 -11.12 -11.17 -15.92
C ASP A 76 -10.21 -9.94 -15.88
N VAL A 77 -9.73 -9.55 -14.69
CA VAL A 77 -8.72 -8.48 -14.55
C VAL A 77 -7.41 -8.87 -15.22
N ILE A 78 -6.93 -10.10 -15.01
CA ILE A 78 -5.68 -10.60 -15.61
C ILE A 78 -5.76 -10.56 -17.13
N VAL A 79 -6.91 -10.94 -17.69
CA VAL A 79 -7.15 -10.95 -19.15
C VAL A 79 -7.31 -9.53 -19.71
N ALA A 80 -8.03 -8.66 -19.01
CA ALA A 80 -8.33 -7.31 -19.48
C ALA A 80 -7.14 -6.35 -19.36
N ASP A 81 -6.33 -6.50 -18.31
CA ASP A 81 -5.15 -5.66 -18.09
C ASP A 81 -3.86 -6.39 -18.45
N VAL A 82 -3.46 -6.26 -19.70
CA VAL A 82 -2.20 -6.80 -20.24
C VAL A 82 -0.99 -5.88 -20.01
N THR A 83 -1.16 -4.77 -19.27
CA THR A 83 -0.06 -3.85 -18.98
C THR A 83 1.04 -4.56 -18.21
N ASP A 84 2.28 -4.36 -18.64
CA ASP A 84 3.45 -4.93 -17.98
C ASP A 84 3.87 -4.05 -16.80
N CYS A 85 3.31 -4.33 -15.62
CA CYS A 85 3.63 -3.66 -14.34
C CYS A 85 3.33 -4.59 -13.16
N ALA A 86 3.82 -4.24 -11.97
CA ALA A 86 3.45 -4.93 -10.75
C ALA A 86 1.95 -4.77 -10.46
N LYS A 87 1.19 -5.87 -10.44
CA LYS A 87 -0.26 -5.88 -10.23
C LYS A 87 -0.64 -6.64 -8.97
N SER A 88 -1.17 -5.92 -8.00
CA SER A 88 -1.82 -6.47 -6.81
C SER A 88 -3.29 -6.67 -7.11
N ILE A 89 -3.79 -7.89 -7.00
CA ILE A 89 -5.22 -8.21 -7.18
C ILE A 89 -5.69 -8.83 -5.87
N ILE A 90 -6.64 -8.16 -5.22
CA ILE A 90 -7.06 -8.55 -3.87
C ILE A 90 -8.56 -8.38 -3.67
N GLN A 91 -9.20 -9.34 -3.03
CA GLN A 91 -10.56 -9.17 -2.54
C GLN A 91 -10.54 -8.32 -1.26
N GLN A 92 -10.82 -7.07 -1.46
CA GLN A 92 -11.13 -6.05 -0.46
C GLN A 92 -12.23 -5.20 -1.10
N ALA A 93 -13.49 -5.55 -0.87
CA ALA A 93 -14.62 -4.98 -1.59
C ALA A 93 -14.70 -3.46 -1.39
N PRO A 94 -14.73 -2.65 -2.47
CA PRO A 94 -15.09 -1.25 -2.37
C PRO A 94 -16.46 -1.11 -1.71
N LEU A 95 -16.60 -0.18 -0.76
CA LEU A 95 -17.84 -0.06 0.01
C LEU A 95 -18.84 0.94 -0.58
N ASP A 96 -18.51 1.59 -1.68
CA ASP A 96 -19.38 2.48 -2.46
C ASP A 96 -20.46 1.72 -3.29
N GLY A 97 -20.52 0.40 -3.11
CA GLY A 97 -21.47 -0.47 -3.82
C GLY A 97 -20.98 -0.94 -5.17
N THR A 98 -19.76 -0.57 -5.58
CA THR A 98 -19.15 -1.04 -6.81
C THR A 98 -18.43 -2.39 -6.60
N LYS A 99 -18.07 -3.06 -7.69
CA LYS A 99 -17.43 -4.37 -7.66
C LYS A 99 -15.91 -4.30 -7.81
N ILE A 100 -15.40 -3.14 -8.21
CA ILE A 100 -13.99 -2.93 -8.51
C ILE A 100 -13.62 -1.46 -8.31
N ALA A 101 -12.44 -1.23 -7.75
CA ALA A 101 -11.73 0.05 -7.78
C ALA A 101 -10.26 -0.22 -8.11
N LEU A 102 -9.53 0.80 -8.58
CA LEU A 102 -8.14 0.66 -8.96
C LEU A 102 -7.30 1.82 -8.43
N TRP A 103 -6.30 1.51 -7.62
CA TRP A 103 -5.18 2.43 -7.39
C TRP A 103 -4.10 2.18 -8.42
N VAL A 104 -3.67 3.24 -9.11
CA VAL A 104 -2.55 3.20 -10.05
C VAL A 104 -1.52 4.26 -9.72
N TYR A 105 -0.25 3.85 -9.72
CA TYR A 105 0.91 4.71 -9.61
C TYR A 105 1.63 4.75 -10.94
N LEU A 106 1.82 5.96 -11.50
CA LEU A 106 2.49 6.21 -12.76
C LEU A 106 3.73 7.07 -12.53
N MET A 107 4.79 6.81 -13.30
CA MET A 107 5.99 7.65 -13.38
C MET A 107 6.28 8.01 -14.82
N SER A 108 6.76 9.26 -15.06
CA SER A 108 7.28 9.66 -16.37
C SER A 108 8.78 9.38 -16.48
N ASN A 109 9.26 9.25 -17.73
CA ASN A 109 10.68 9.13 -18.04
C ASN A 109 11.42 8.00 -17.31
N VAL A 110 10.76 6.88 -17.10
CA VAL A 110 11.32 5.68 -16.45
C VAL A 110 11.38 4.52 -17.45
N GLN A 111 12.24 3.56 -17.16
CA GLN A 111 12.31 2.30 -17.90
C GLN A 111 11.77 1.18 -17.03
N THR A 112 10.92 0.34 -17.60
CA THR A 112 10.29 -0.79 -16.91
C THR A 112 10.73 -2.11 -17.51
N SER A 113 10.90 -3.13 -16.70
CA SER A 113 11.22 -4.49 -17.12
C SER A 113 10.86 -5.51 -16.05
N LEU A 114 10.67 -6.76 -16.46
CA LEU A 114 10.62 -7.89 -15.55
C LEU A 114 12.05 -8.43 -15.37
N THR A 115 12.52 -8.55 -14.12
CA THR A 115 13.84 -9.13 -13.84
C THR A 115 13.82 -10.64 -14.02
N LYS A 116 15.00 -11.26 -14.08
CA LYS A 116 15.10 -12.73 -14.14
C LYS A 116 14.61 -13.40 -12.87
N SER A 117 14.72 -12.70 -11.74
CA SER A 117 14.22 -13.15 -10.44
C SER A 117 12.68 -13.06 -10.31
N GLY A 118 11.99 -12.46 -11.31
CA GLY A 118 10.53 -12.29 -11.31
C GLY A 118 10.04 -11.02 -10.61
N LEU A 119 10.94 -10.10 -10.24
CA LEU A 119 10.55 -8.78 -9.73
C LEU A 119 10.27 -7.83 -10.87
N TYR A 120 9.24 -7.00 -10.73
CA TYR A 120 9.00 -5.90 -11.64
C TYR A 120 9.91 -4.74 -11.30
N GLN A 121 10.71 -4.30 -12.27
CA GLN A 121 11.72 -3.26 -12.10
C GLN A 121 11.30 -1.97 -12.80
N VAL A 122 11.45 -0.84 -12.10
CA VAL A 122 11.37 0.51 -12.66
C VAL A 122 12.69 1.21 -12.41
N SER A 123 13.34 1.68 -13.48
CA SER A 123 14.69 2.26 -13.41
C SER A 123 14.70 3.71 -13.85
N HIS A 124 15.38 4.53 -13.09
CA HIS A 124 15.76 5.91 -13.45
C HIS A 124 17.00 6.33 -12.63
N GLY A 125 17.81 7.20 -13.17
CA GLY A 125 19.04 7.65 -12.50
C GLY A 125 19.92 6.47 -12.07
N GLU A 126 20.31 6.46 -10.80
CA GLU A 126 21.08 5.36 -10.19
C GLU A 126 20.19 4.33 -9.44
N PHE A 127 18.85 4.48 -9.48
CA PHE A 127 17.93 3.64 -8.74
C PHE A 127 17.22 2.61 -9.62
N ARG A 128 16.97 1.45 -9.02
CA ARG A 128 16.05 0.42 -9.52
C ARG A 128 14.99 0.14 -8.44
N HIS A 129 13.77 0.51 -8.70
CA HIS A 129 12.63 0.22 -7.85
C HIS A 129 12.12 -1.18 -8.18
N LEU A 130 12.12 -2.07 -7.21
CA LEU A 130 11.80 -3.47 -7.36
C LEU A 130 10.48 -3.76 -6.65
N TYR A 131 9.49 -4.20 -7.41
CA TYR A 131 8.16 -4.53 -6.92
C TYR A 131 7.88 -6.03 -7.07
N ASN A 132 7.30 -6.61 -6.04
CA ASN A 132 6.65 -7.91 -6.08
C ASN A 132 5.18 -7.71 -5.69
N ALA A 133 4.24 -8.25 -6.44
CA ALA A 133 2.82 -8.07 -6.17
C ALA A 133 2.06 -9.39 -6.36
N SER A 134 1.01 -9.58 -5.57
CA SER A 134 0.16 -10.78 -5.56
C SER A 134 0.91 -12.10 -5.32
N ALA A 135 2.09 -12.05 -4.67
CA ALA A 135 2.84 -13.25 -4.32
C ALA A 135 2.03 -14.13 -3.35
N HIS A 136 1.89 -15.40 -3.67
CA HIS A 136 1.13 -16.37 -2.87
C HIS A 136 1.61 -17.80 -3.10
N ASN A 137 1.24 -18.72 -2.20
CA ASN A 137 1.47 -20.15 -2.36
C ASN A 137 0.38 -20.95 -1.63
N LEU A 138 0.40 -22.28 -1.77
CA LEU A 138 -0.59 -23.22 -1.23
C LEU A 138 -0.03 -24.11 -0.10
N ALA A 139 0.95 -23.62 0.66
CA ALA A 139 1.45 -24.36 1.81
C ALA A 139 0.37 -24.55 2.90
N ALA A 140 0.60 -25.48 3.82
CA ALA A 140 -0.42 -26.07 4.69
C ALA A 140 -1.16 -25.09 5.64
N ASN A 141 -0.56 -23.94 5.98
CA ASN A 141 -1.16 -22.95 6.87
C ASN A 141 -0.52 -21.55 6.64
N SER A 142 -1.11 -20.52 7.24
CA SER A 142 -0.68 -19.14 7.08
C SER A 142 0.77 -18.88 7.50
N GLU A 143 1.28 -19.58 8.51
CA GLU A 143 2.68 -19.45 8.96
C GLU A 143 3.64 -19.99 7.90
N TYR A 144 3.38 -21.18 7.36
CA TYR A 144 4.22 -21.75 6.29
C TYR A 144 4.11 -20.93 5.00
N GLN A 145 2.90 -20.51 4.63
CA GLN A 145 2.71 -19.66 3.46
C GLN A 145 3.53 -18.39 3.57
N MET A 146 3.42 -17.64 4.66
CA MET A 146 4.15 -16.39 4.86
C MET A 146 5.66 -16.60 4.93
N ARG A 147 6.12 -17.69 5.56
CA ARG A 147 7.55 -18.02 5.63
C ARG A 147 8.14 -18.27 4.24
N LEU A 148 7.43 -19.03 3.40
CA LEU A 148 7.86 -19.31 2.03
C LEU A 148 7.85 -18.04 1.17
N LEU A 149 6.85 -17.17 1.32
CA LEU A 149 6.81 -15.88 0.62
C LEU A 149 8.01 -15.00 0.94
N PHE A 150 8.35 -14.84 2.22
CA PHE A 150 9.55 -14.09 2.59
C PHE A 150 10.84 -14.74 2.10
N ASN A 151 10.97 -16.06 2.20
CA ASN A 151 12.16 -16.77 1.73
C ASN A 151 12.35 -16.61 0.21
N GLU A 152 11.29 -16.74 -0.57
CA GLU A 152 11.32 -16.50 -2.01
C GLU A 152 11.71 -15.06 -2.33
N TYR A 153 11.11 -14.09 -1.64
CA TYR A 153 11.43 -12.68 -1.83
C TYR A 153 12.89 -12.34 -1.48
N ILE A 154 13.44 -12.94 -0.40
CA ILE A 154 14.86 -12.80 -0.03
C ILE A 154 15.76 -13.32 -1.15
N MET A 155 15.43 -14.46 -1.76
CA MET A 155 16.18 -15.02 -2.89
C MET A 155 16.10 -14.10 -4.12
N GLN A 156 14.92 -13.60 -4.44
CA GLN A 156 14.72 -12.65 -5.53
C GLN A 156 15.53 -11.37 -5.33
N LEU A 157 15.53 -10.81 -4.11
CA LEU A 157 16.34 -9.65 -3.77
C LEU A 157 17.85 -9.92 -3.89
N ALA A 158 18.30 -11.09 -3.44
CA ALA A 158 19.72 -11.48 -3.51
C ALA A 158 20.21 -11.59 -4.97
N GLU A 159 19.39 -12.08 -5.90
CA GLU A 159 19.68 -12.10 -7.33
C GLU A 159 19.84 -10.69 -7.92
N GLU A 160 19.17 -9.70 -7.34
CA GLU A 160 19.28 -8.29 -7.73
C GLU A 160 20.37 -7.52 -6.97
N GLY A 161 21.16 -8.22 -6.13
CA GLY A 161 22.20 -7.61 -5.30
C GLY A 161 21.67 -6.83 -4.11
N CYS A 162 20.47 -7.16 -3.65
CA CYS A 162 19.76 -6.50 -2.56
C CYS A 162 19.55 -7.44 -1.36
N THR A 163 19.26 -6.86 -0.21
CA THR A 163 18.87 -7.61 1.00
C THR A 163 17.50 -7.13 1.52
N LEU A 164 16.86 -7.97 2.32
CA LEU A 164 15.60 -7.58 2.96
C LEU A 164 15.80 -6.41 3.92
N SER A 165 16.90 -6.39 4.66
CA SER A 165 17.18 -5.37 5.69
C SER A 165 17.60 -4.03 5.11
N GLU A 166 18.35 -4.00 4.01
CA GLU A 166 18.92 -2.74 3.50
C GLU A 166 18.09 -2.10 2.40
N ASN A 167 17.30 -2.90 1.67
CA ASN A 167 16.65 -2.45 0.46
C ASN A 167 15.13 -2.47 0.52
N CYS A 168 14.50 -3.35 1.35
CA CYS A 168 13.05 -3.44 1.43
C CYS A 168 12.46 -2.27 2.21
N ILE A 169 11.64 -1.48 1.54
CA ILE A 169 11.04 -0.25 2.10
C ILE A 169 9.64 -0.52 2.63
N ARG A 170 8.87 -1.36 1.95
CA ARG A 170 7.45 -1.52 2.23
C ARG A 170 6.98 -2.95 1.97
N THR A 171 6.14 -3.47 2.87
CA THR A 171 5.41 -4.73 2.68
C THR A 171 3.93 -4.56 2.94
N TRP A 172 3.09 -5.29 2.19
CA TRP A 172 1.66 -5.45 2.45
C TRP A 172 1.36 -6.93 2.58
N LEU A 173 0.78 -7.30 3.72
CA LEU A 173 0.47 -8.68 4.08
C LEU A 173 -1.06 -8.82 4.14
N PHE A 174 -1.64 -9.40 3.09
CA PHE A 174 -3.07 -9.66 3.03
C PHE A 174 -3.36 -11.05 3.60
N VAL A 175 -4.28 -11.11 4.55
CA VAL A 175 -4.55 -12.33 5.31
C VAL A 175 -6.01 -12.72 5.17
N ASN A 176 -6.24 -13.88 4.55
CA ASN A 176 -7.57 -14.47 4.48
C ASN A 176 -8.01 -14.92 5.87
N ASP A 177 -9.22 -14.54 6.30
CA ASP A 177 -9.71 -14.74 7.66
C ASP A 177 -8.67 -14.35 8.72
N ILE A 178 -8.41 -13.05 8.79
CA ILE A 178 -7.32 -12.49 9.59
C ILE A 178 -7.46 -12.82 11.08
N ASP A 179 -8.67 -12.98 11.60
CA ASP A 179 -8.91 -13.31 12.99
C ASP A 179 -8.37 -14.71 13.36
N LEU A 180 -8.32 -15.64 12.40
CA LEU A 180 -7.76 -16.98 12.56
C LEU A 180 -6.28 -17.05 12.15
N ASN A 181 -5.91 -16.41 11.04
CA ASN A 181 -4.64 -16.67 10.35
C ASN A 181 -3.52 -15.69 10.71
N TYR A 182 -3.82 -14.53 11.29
CA TYR A 182 -2.82 -13.49 11.54
C TYR A 182 -1.70 -13.92 12.49
N GLY A 183 -2.01 -14.73 13.48
CA GLY A 183 -1.00 -15.26 14.42
C GLY A 183 0.12 -16.05 13.73
N GLY A 184 -0.21 -16.83 12.69
CA GLY A 184 0.77 -17.55 11.87
C GLY A 184 1.65 -16.61 11.08
N VAL A 185 1.05 -15.61 10.44
CA VAL A 185 1.75 -14.56 9.68
C VAL A 185 2.77 -13.82 10.55
N VAL A 186 2.37 -13.42 11.76
CA VAL A 186 3.24 -12.71 12.71
C VAL A 186 4.42 -13.59 13.13
N ARG A 187 4.19 -14.86 13.46
CA ARG A 187 5.30 -15.77 13.84
C ARG A 187 6.31 -15.93 12.71
N ALA A 188 5.83 -16.17 11.48
CA ALA A 188 6.69 -16.32 10.33
C ALA A 188 7.52 -15.04 10.08
N ARG A 189 6.88 -13.88 10.05
CA ARG A 189 7.55 -12.58 9.86
C ARG A 189 8.61 -12.35 10.94
N ASN A 190 8.27 -12.51 12.21
CA ASN A 190 9.19 -12.25 13.30
C ASN A 190 10.44 -13.16 13.21
N GLN A 191 10.28 -14.45 12.87
CA GLN A 191 11.40 -15.36 12.68
C GLN A 191 12.28 -14.97 11.49
N VAL A 192 11.69 -14.70 10.35
CA VAL A 192 12.44 -14.30 9.15
C VAL A 192 13.16 -12.99 9.39
N PHE A 193 12.50 -11.99 9.95
CA PHE A 193 13.11 -10.70 10.24
C PHE A 193 14.31 -10.84 11.17
N PHE A 194 14.19 -11.64 12.23
CA PHE A 194 15.29 -11.91 13.15
C PHE A 194 16.51 -12.50 12.42
N THR A 195 16.32 -13.48 11.52
CA THR A 195 17.40 -14.09 10.73
C THR A 195 18.02 -13.14 9.71
N GLN A 196 17.30 -12.10 9.32
CA GLN A 196 17.76 -11.08 8.38
C GLN A 196 18.33 -9.82 9.08
N GLY A 197 18.55 -9.87 10.39
CA GLY A 197 19.10 -8.76 11.15
C GLY A 197 18.10 -7.62 11.45
N LEU A 198 16.82 -7.81 11.15
CA LEU A 198 15.75 -6.88 11.46
C LEU A 198 15.27 -7.13 12.89
N THR A 199 15.68 -6.28 13.82
CA THR A 199 15.47 -6.44 15.25
C THR A 199 15.13 -5.11 15.93
N VAL A 200 14.80 -5.14 17.21
CA VAL A 200 14.57 -3.94 18.03
C VAL A 200 15.81 -3.04 18.19
N HIS A 201 17.00 -3.59 17.91
CA HIS A 201 18.28 -2.88 18.00
C HIS A 201 18.75 -2.31 16.65
N THR A 202 18.09 -2.69 15.56
CA THR A 202 18.32 -2.19 14.21
C THR A 202 17.10 -1.40 13.77
N HIS A 203 16.29 -1.97 12.91
CA HIS A 203 15.01 -1.43 12.47
C HIS A 203 14.11 -2.57 11.98
N PHE A 204 12.87 -2.27 11.69
CA PHE A 204 11.97 -3.12 10.94
C PHE A 204 11.61 -2.46 9.59
N ILE A 205 10.63 -3.00 8.89
CA ILE A 205 10.15 -2.51 7.60
C ILE A 205 8.75 -1.92 7.79
N ALA A 206 8.42 -0.82 7.12
CA ALA A 206 7.05 -0.29 7.10
C ALA A 206 6.11 -1.34 6.50
N SER A 207 5.00 -1.63 7.19
CA SER A 207 4.13 -2.76 6.82
C SER A 207 2.67 -2.52 7.18
N THR A 208 1.78 -3.06 6.35
CA THR A 208 0.35 -3.20 6.66
C THR A 208 -0.01 -4.68 6.66
N GLY A 209 -0.56 -5.17 7.78
CA GLY A 209 -1.11 -6.52 7.88
C GLY A 209 -2.62 -6.44 8.04
N ILE A 210 -3.37 -6.80 7.01
CA ILE A 210 -4.80 -6.50 6.88
C ILE A 210 -5.57 -7.67 6.27
N GLY A 211 -6.86 -7.75 6.53
CA GLY A 211 -7.75 -8.70 5.89
C GLY A 211 -7.78 -8.53 4.39
N GLY A 212 -7.67 -9.64 3.67
CA GLY A 212 -7.76 -9.67 2.21
C GLY A 212 -7.72 -11.09 1.71
N ARG A 213 -8.37 -11.37 0.59
CA ARG A 213 -8.50 -12.71 0.05
C ARG A 213 -8.04 -12.76 -1.39
N GLN A 214 -7.30 -13.81 -1.73
CA GLN A 214 -6.94 -14.16 -3.10
C GLN A 214 -8.10 -14.95 -3.75
N GLN A 215 -8.07 -15.13 -5.08
CA GLN A 215 -9.11 -15.90 -5.79
C GLN A 215 -9.19 -17.37 -5.33
N ASP A 216 -8.06 -18.00 -5.04
CA ASP A 216 -8.03 -19.36 -4.47
C ASP A 216 -8.25 -19.27 -2.94
N PRO A 217 -9.32 -19.88 -2.39
CA PRO A 217 -9.61 -19.85 -0.96
C PRO A 217 -8.56 -20.54 -0.08
N ASN A 218 -7.70 -21.40 -0.65
CA ASN A 218 -6.60 -22.05 0.05
C ASN A 218 -5.39 -21.14 0.25
N VAL A 219 -5.32 -20.03 -0.45
CA VAL A 219 -4.35 -18.96 -0.21
C VAL A 219 -4.76 -18.20 1.05
N LEU A 220 -4.04 -18.44 2.14
CA LEU A 220 -4.28 -17.81 3.44
C LEU A 220 -3.50 -16.52 3.61
N SER A 221 -2.44 -16.34 2.82
CA SER A 221 -1.57 -15.17 2.87
C SER A 221 -1.10 -14.78 1.47
N GLN A 222 -1.27 -13.51 1.12
CA GLN A 222 -0.73 -12.88 -0.09
C GLN A 222 0.18 -11.75 0.33
N MET A 223 1.26 -11.48 -0.43
CA MET A 223 2.24 -10.47 -0.09
C MET A 223 2.57 -9.59 -1.30
N ASP A 224 2.57 -8.27 -1.08
CA ASP A 224 3.17 -7.31 -1.98
C ASP A 224 4.38 -6.68 -1.31
N ASN A 225 5.42 -6.37 -2.07
CA ASN A 225 6.66 -5.79 -1.54
C ASN A 225 7.21 -4.72 -2.48
N TYR A 226 7.94 -3.80 -1.86
CA TYR A 226 8.68 -2.77 -2.56
C TYR A 226 10.08 -2.63 -1.97
N ALA A 227 11.10 -2.67 -2.82
CA ALA A 227 12.50 -2.45 -2.47
C ALA A 227 13.17 -1.49 -3.46
N ILE A 228 14.31 -0.91 -3.06
CA ILE A 228 15.09 0.01 -3.89
C ILE A 228 16.54 -0.49 -3.93
N ALA A 229 17.02 -0.87 -5.12
CA ALA A 229 18.42 -1.10 -5.37
C ALA A 229 19.12 0.23 -5.69
N GLY A 230 20.34 0.41 -5.19
CA GLY A 230 21.10 1.66 -5.31
C GLY A 230 20.84 2.66 -4.18
N ILE A 231 19.89 2.39 -3.29
CA ILE A 231 19.63 3.24 -2.13
C ILE A 231 20.78 3.16 -1.12
N ARG A 232 21.05 4.27 -0.45
CA ARG A 232 22.06 4.39 0.60
C ARG A 232 21.39 4.40 1.98
N PRO A 233 22.02 3.88 3.03
CA PRO A 233 21.43 3.84 4.37
C PRO A 233 20.99 5.23 4.89
N GLU A 234 21.75 6.28 4.59
CA GLU A 234 21.46 7.65 4.99
C GLU A 234 20.21 8.27 4.35
N GLN A 235 19.67 7.62 3.31
CA GLN A 235 18.43 8.04 2.66
C GLN A 235 17.19 7.50 3.36
N ILE A 236 17.33 6.44 4.17
CA ILE A 236 16.22 5.70 4.79
C ILE A 236 16.01 6.16 6.22
N HIS A 237 14.80 6.61 6.54
CA HIS A 237 14.44 7.09 7.87
C HIS A 237 13.18 6.42 8.37
N TYR A 238 13.13 6.06 9.65
CA TYR A 238 12.02 5.33 10.25
C TYR A 238 11.18 6.24 11.14
N LEU A 239 9.85 6.08 11.10
CA LEU A 239 8.88 6.91 11.81
C LEU A 239 8.29 6.16 13.01
N TYR A 240 8.16 6.86 14.11
CA TYR A 240 7.73 6.29 15.40
C TYR A 240 6.56 7.01 16.06
N ALA A 241 6.52 8.34 15.98
CA ALA A 241 5.53 9.22 16.64
C ALA A 241 5.28 8.84 18.13
N PRO A 242 6.29 8.81 19.00
CA PRO A 242 6.23 8.23 20.34
C PRO A 242 5.25 8.94 21.29
N THR A 243 4.81 10.13 20.95
CA THR A 243 3.76 10.87 21.70
C THR A 243 2.36 10.32 21.42
N HIS A 244 2.17 9.61 20.29
CA HIS A 244 0.88 9.10 19.81
C HIS A 244 0.82 7.57 19.73
N LEU A 245 1.94 6.94 19.41
CA LEU A 245 2.04 5.52 19.11
C LEU A 245 3.13 4.86 19.95
N ASN A 246 2.93 3.61 20.37
CA ASN A 246 3.95 2.77 20.99
C ASN A 246 4.79 2.06 19.92
N ARG A 247 5.94 1.52 20.34
CA ARG A 247 6.73 0.62 19.49
C ARG A 247 5.94 -0.64 19.20
N THR A 248 6.04 -1.14 17.98
CA THR A 248 5.30 -2.35 17.56
C THR A 248 5.81 -3.60 18.27
N SER A 249 7.11 -3.63 18.60
CA SER A 249 7.73 -4.68 19.39
C SER A 249 7.13 -4.85 20.79
N ASP A 250 6.54 -3.81 21.37
CA ASP A 250 5.95 -3.85 22.71
C ASP A 250 4.77 -4.83 22.81
N TYR A 251 4.13 -5.13 21.67
CA TYR A 251 3.02 -6.09 21.59
C TYR A 251 3.31 -7.26 20.63
N GLY A 252 4.59 -7.54 20.40
CA GLY A 252 5.06 -8.78 19.75
C GLY A 252 4.98 -8.82 18.24
N VAL A 253 4.92 -7.67 17.56
CA VAL A 253 4.97 -7.59 16.10
C VAL A 253 6.18 -6.79 15.63
N SER A 254 6.66 -7.11 14.42
CA SER A 254 7.89 -6.56 13.85
C SER A 254 7.55 -5.74 12.60
N PHE A 255 7.29 -4.44 12.76
CA PHE A 255 7.17 -3.49 11.65
C PHE A 255 7.45 -2.06 12.15
N GLU A 256 7.77 -1.13 11.25
CA GLU A 256 7.85 0.29 11.56
C GLU A 256 6.52 1.00 11.27
N ARG A 257 6.20 2.04 12.03
CA ARG A 257 4.99 2.84 11.85
C ARG A 257 4.95 3.58 10.52
N GLY A 258 6.11 3.82 9.95
CA GLY A 258 6.32 4.36 8.63
C GLY A 258 7.80 4.45 8.33
N THR A 259 8.11 4.72 7.07
CA THR A 259 9.46 4.94 6.56
C THR A 259 9.40 6.08 5.56
N TYR A 260 10.39 6.97 5.57
CA TYR A 260 10.56 7.90 4.48
C TYR A 260 11.94 7.78 3.85
N ILE A 261 11.98 8.08 2.56
CA ILE A 261 13.18 8.04 1.73
C ILE A 261 13.47 9.44 1.25
N ASP A 262 14.68 9.93 1.49
CA ASP A 262 15.17 11.19 0.97
C ASP A 262 15.99 11.00 -0.30
N TYR A 263 15.67 11.82 -1.30
CA TYR A 263 16.45 12.04 -2.50
C TYR A 263 16.89 13.52 -2.52
N ALA A 264 17.69 13.92 -3.50
CA ALA A 264 18.12 15.30 -3.60
C ALA A 264 16.95 16.29 -3.79
N ASP A 265 15.93 15.88 -4.54
CA ASP A 265 14.82 16.72 -4.99
C ASP A 265 13.49 16.41 -4.31
N ARG A 266 13.32 15.23 -3.72
CA ARG A 266 12.05 14.79 -3.13
C ARG A 266 12.20 13.86 -1.95
N ARG A 267 11.12 13.73 -1.19
CA ARG A 267 10.93 12.78 -0.10
C ARG A 267 9.71 11.92 -0.40
N HIS A 268 9.88 10.61 -0.31
CA HIS A 268 8.79 9.63 -0.33
C HIS A 268 8.50 9.16 1.08
N VAL A 269 7.25 9.24 1.52
CA VAL A 269 6.82 8.81 2.86
C VAL A 269 5.80 7.69 2.72
N PHE A 270 6.06 6.58 3.41
CA PHE A 270 5.19 5.39 3.45
C PHE A 270 4.69 5.21 4.88
N ILE A 271 3.41 5.51 5.12
CA ILE A 271 2.77 5.29 6.42
C ILE A 271 2.16 3.90 6.44
N SER A 272 2.57 3.10 7.42
CA SER A 272 2.02 1.76 7.67
C SER A 272 0.56 1.80 8.09
N GLY A 273 -0.13 0.68 7.98
CA GLY A 273 -1.47 0.53 8.55
C GLY A 273 -1.50 1.05 9.99
N THR A 274 -2.34 2.06 10.23
CA THR A 274 -2.43 2.80 11.49
C THR A 274 -3.85 2.75 12.02
N ALA A 275 -4.00 2.24 13.23
CA ALA A 275 -5.28 2.11 13.94
C ALA A 275 -5.42 3.14 15.07
N SER A 276 -6.61 3.20 15.67
CA SER A 276 -6.93 4.09 16.80
C SER A 276 -6.35 3.58 18.12
N ILE A 277 -5.08 3.87 18.35
CA ILE A 277 -4.36 3.56 19.59
C ILE A 277 -3.68 4.79 20.19
N ASN A 278 -3.26 4.68 21.45
CA ASN A 278 -2.39 5.64 22.11
C ASN A 278 -0.94 5.15 22.19
N ASN A 279 -0.07 5.93 22.80
CA ASN A 279 1.35 5.61 22.99
C ASN A 279 1.65 4.50 24.00
N LYS A 280 0.61 3.86 24.57
CA LYS A 280 0.72 2.63 25.36
C LYS A 280 0.20 1.40 24.60
N GLY A 281 -0.26 1.59 23.34
CA GLY A 281 -0.86 0.53 22.54
C GLY A 281 -2.32 0.20 22.91
N GLU A 282 -2.94 1.03 23.78
CA GLU A 282 -4.33 0.85 24.18
C GLU A 282 -5.28 1.36 23.10
N ILE A 283 -6.38 0.62 22.87
CA ILE A 283 -7.42 1.03 21.92
C ILE A 283 -8.09 2.30 22.42
N MET A 284 -8.08 3.33 21.59
CA MET A 284 -8.82 4.56 21.88
C MET A 284 -10.23 4.44 21.29
N PHE A 285 -11.21 4.92 22.08
CA PHE A 285 -12.63 4.96 21.69
C PHE A 285 -13.21 3.60 21.24
N PRO A 286 -13.20 2.56 22.13
CA PRO A 286 -13.77 1.26 21.79
C PRO A 286 -15.23 1.37 21.33
N LYS A 287 -15.58 0.68 20.23
CA LYS A 287 -16.93 0.63 19.63
C LYS A 287 -17.45 1.95 19.04
N ASP A 288 -16.59 2.93 18.83
CA ASP A 288 -16.96 4.23 18.26
C ASP A 288 -16.09 4.49 17.00
N VAL A 289 -16.62 4.14 15.83
CA VAL A 289 -15.89 4.23 14.57
C VAL A 289 -15.58 5.67 14.18
N GLU A 290 -16.47 6.62 14.48
CA GLU A 290 -16.24 8.03 14.21
C GLU A 290 -15.03 8.56 14.97
N LYS A 291 -15.00 8.33 16.29
CA LYS A 291 -13.86 8.78 17.11
C LYS A 291 -12.59 8.00 16.80
N GLN A 292 -12.70 6.71 16.46
CA GLN A 292 -11.54 5.94 15.98
C GLN A 292 -10.98 6.53 14.69
N THR A 293 -11.81 6.89 13.73
CA THR A 293 -11.38 7.54 12.47
C THR A 293 -10.64 8.86 12.76
N ARG A 294 -11.20 9.72 13.60
CA ARG A 294 -10.54 10.99 13.97
C ARG A 294 -9.20 10.74 14.68
N ARG A 295 -9.13 9.76 15.56
CA ARG A 295 -7.88 9.39 16.26
C ARG A 295 -6.82 8.85 15.32
N ILE A 296 -7.19 8.06 14.32
CA ILE A 296 -6.25 7.61 13.27
C ILE A 296 -5.64 8.81 12.55
N TRP A 297 -6.43 9.81 12.23
CA TRP A 297 -5.93 11.03 11.60
C TRP A 297 -4.89 11.75 12.47
N GLU A 298 -5.10 11.84 13.78
CA GLU A 298 -4.12 12.41 14.71
C GLU A 298 -2.82 11.60 14.73
N ASN A 299 -2.93 10.27 14.73
CA ASN A 299 -1.78 9.37 14.70
C ASN A 299 -0.97 9.50 13.40
N VAL A 300 -1.65 9.53 12.25
CA VAL A 300 -1.02 9.71 10.94
C VAL A 300 -0.42 11.11 10.79
N GLU A 301 -1.10 12.14 11.28
CA GLU A 301 -0.57 13.51 11.27
C GLU A 301 0.74 13.62 12.07
N ALA A 302 0.83 12.92 13.22
CA ALA A 302 2.06 12.89 14.02
C ALA A 302 3.21 12.20 13.27
N LEU A 303 2.94 11.11 12.54
CA LEU A 303 3.93 10.45 11.69
C LEU A 303 4.36 11.32 10.50
N LEU A 304 3.40 11.94 9.81
CA LEU A 304 3.69 12.87 8.72
C LEU A 304 4.54 14.05 9.20
N LYS A 305 4.24 14.61 10.37
CA LYS A 305 5.00 15.72 10.98
C LYS A 305 6.44 15.31 11.32
N GLU A 306 6.66 14.07 11.77
CA GLU A 306 8.02 13.53 12.01
C GLU A 306 8.81 13.45 10.70
N ALA A 307 8.13 13.20 9.58
CA ALA A 307 8.70 13.25 8.22
C ALA A 307 8.70 14.68 7.63
N ASP A 308 8.45 15.73 8.40
CA ASP A 308 8.32 17.12 7.92
C ASP A 308 7.28 17.25 6.78
N CYS A 309 6.19 16.48 6.88
CA CYS A 309 5.06 16.47 5.95
C CYS A 309 3.75 16.82 6.65
N THR A 310 2.73 17.08 5.85
CA THR A 310 1.34 17.27 6.28
C THR A 310 0.41 16.44 5.40
N TYR A 311 -0.89 16.45 5.68
CA TYR A 311 -1.88 15.84 4.78
C TYR A 311 -1.89 16.45 3.38
N ASP A 312 -1.40 17.69 3.19
CA ASP A 312 -1.29 18.29 1.86
C ASP A 312 -0.33 17.51 0.95
N ASN A 313 0.68 16.87 1.54
CA ASN A 313 1.64 16.03 0.84
C ASN A 313 1.12 14.63 0.52
N VAL A 314 0.01 14.19 1.12
CA VAL A 314 -0.55 12.85 0.88
C VAL A 314 -1.08 12.74 -0.53
N VAL A 315 -0.66 11.69 -1.23
CA VAL A 315 -0.98 11.45 -2.66
C VAL A 315 -1.96 10.31 -2.87
N GLU A 316 -2.11 9.42 -1.90
CA GLU A 316 -3.12 8.35 -1.89
C GLU A 316 -3.42 7.89 -0.46
N MET A 317 -4.61 7.32 -0.23
CA MET A 317 -5.02 6.70 1.02
C MET A 317 -5.85 5.45 0.76
N VAL A 318 -5.56 4.39 1.52
CA VAL A 318 -6.45 3.21 1.59
C VAL A 318 -7.01 3.12 3.01
N VAL A 319 -8.33 3.05 3.09
CA VAL A 319 -9.08 2.99 4.34
C VAL A 319 -9.76 1.63 4.46
N TYR A 320 -9.46 0.92 5.52
CA TYR A 320 -9.89 -0.42 5.79
C TYR A 320 -10.98 -0.42 6.86
N LEU A 321 -12.17 -0.87 6.53
CA LEU A 321 -13.27 -1.03 7.47
C LEU A 321 -13.52 -2.50 7.81
N ARG A 322 -13.66 -2.77 9.09
CA ARG A 322 -13.99 -4.09 9.59
C ARG A 322 -15.47 -4.42 9.39
N ASP A 323 -16.36 -3.45 9.61
CA ASP A 323 -17.80 -3.59 9.46
C ASP A 323 -18.31 -2.70 8.32
N VAL A 324 -19.01 -3.31 7.37
CA VAL A 324 -19.60 -2.59 6.23
C VAL A 324 -20.66 -1.57 6.67
N ALA A 325 -21.30 -1.77 7.82
CA ALA A 325 -22.30 -0.86 8.36
C ALA A 325 -21.72 0.50 8.78
N ASP A 326 -20.40 0.59 9.00
CA ASP A 326 -19.70 1.81 9.37
C ASP A 326 -19.38 2.71 8.16
N TYR A 327 -19.63 2.23 6.94
CA TYR A 327 -19.19 2.89 5.70
C TYR A 327 -19.71 4.32 5.57
N GLU A 328 -21.01 4.55 5.72
CA GLU A 328 -21.60 5.87 5.47
C GLU A 328 -21.05 6.95 6.42
N VAL A 329 -20.80 6.57 7.68
CA VAL A 329 -20.19 7.47 8.67
C VAL A 329 -18.75 7.81 8.29
N VAL A 330 -17.94 6.79 7.97
CA VAL A 330 -16.52 6.98 7.64
C VAL A 330 -16.39 7.70 6.30
N ARG A 331 -17.20 7.38 5.30
CA ARG A 331 -17.23 8.07 4.00
C ARG A 331 -17.47 9.56 4.16
N ALA A 332 -18.53 9.93 4.90
CA ALA A 332 -18.85 11.35 5.13
C ALA A 332 -17.70 12.12 5.79
N LEU A 333 -17.01 11.49 6.76
CA LEU A 333 -15.86 12.08 7.43
C LEU A 333 -14.67 12.30 6.48
N TYR A 334 -14.37 11.32 5.60
CA TYR A 334 -13.27 11.44 4.64
C TYR A 334 -13.58 12.43 3.53
N GLU A 335 -14.81 12.45 2.99
CA GLU A 335 -15.24 13.42 1.98
C GLU A 335 -15.21 14.87 2.52
N GLU A 336 -15.59 15.08 3.79
CA GLU A 336 -15.51 16.39 4.44
C GLU A 336 -14.05 16.85 4.63
N ARG A 337 -13.17 15.95 5.13
CA ARG A 337 -11.80 16.32 5.48
C ARG A 337 -10.86 16.35 4.29
N PHE A 338 -11.05 15.47 3.33
CA PHE A 338 -10.13 15.21 2.21
C PHE A 338 -10.82 15.25 0.84
N PRO A 339 -11.57 16.33 0.51
CA PRO A 339 -12.40 16.39 -0.71
C PRO A 339 -11.58 16.25 -2.00
N ASP A 340 -10.29 16.61 -1.96
CA ASP A 340 -9.40 16.65 -3.14
C ASP A 340 -8.33 15.55 -3.13
N LYS A 341 -8.42 14.57 -2.20
CA LYS A 341 -7.43 13.50 -2.08
C LYS A 341 -7.93 12.18 -2.69
N PRO A 342 -7.06 11.45 -3.41
CA PRO A 342 -7.38 10.09 -3.84
C PRO A 342 -7.49 9.16 -2.62
N PHE A 343 -8.63 8.55 -2.41
CA PHE A 343 -8.79 7.51 -1.40
C PHE A 343 -9.80 6.44 -1.84
N VAL A 344 -9.69 5.26 -1.28
CA VAL A 344 -10.67 4.20 -1.38
C VAL A 344 -10.99 3.66 0.01
N ILE A 345 -12.27 3.39 0.26
CA ILE A 345 -12.73 2.73 1.49
C ILE A 345 -13.16 1.32 1.12
N VAL A 346 -12.52 0.32 1.73
CA VAL A 346 -12.75 -1.08 1.39
C VAL A 346 -13.13 -1.89 2.63
N ASN A 347 -13.88 -2.97 2.43
CA ASN A 347 -14.13 -3.96 3.46
C ASN A 347 -12.87 -4.83 3.63
N ALA A 348 -12.20 -4.66 4.74
CA ALA A 348 -11.04 -5.43 5.11
C ALA A 348 -10.93 -5.48 6.65
N PRO A 349 -11.18 -6.63 7.28
CA PRO A 349 -11.04 -6.75 8.72
C PRO A 349 -9.63 -6.41 9.18
N VAL A 350 -9.55 -5.53 10.18
CA VAL A 350 -8.30 -5.13 10.82
C VAL A 350 -7.83 -6.24 11.76
N CYS A 351 -6.53 -6.37 11.96
CA CYS A 351 -5.90 -7.51 12.63
C CYS A 351 -6.24 -7.70 14.13
N ARG A 352 -7.01 -6.78 14.71
CA ARG A 352 -7.55 -6.89 16.08
C ARG A 352 -9.03 -6.50 16.11
N PRO A 353 -9.91 -7.29 16.74
CA PRO A 353 -11.36 -7.06 16.71
C PRO A 353 -11.83 -5.69 17.21
N GLY A 354 -11.11 -5.08 18.15
CA GLY A 354 -11.46 -3.76 18.67
C GLY A 354 -11.04 -2.58 17.78
N TRP A 355 -10.25 -2.81 16.74
CA TRP A 355 -9.88 -1.83 15.73
C TRP A 355 -10.91 -1.88 14.60
N LEU A 356 -11.82 -0.90 14.59
CA LEU A 356 -12.95 -0.86 13.65
C LEU A 356 -12.53 -0.34 12.28
N VAL A 357 -11.51 0.49 12.25
CA VAL A 357 -10.98 1.15 11.06
C VAL A 357 -9.45 1.24 11.16
N GLU A 358 -8.80 1.17 10.00
CA GLU A 358 -7.36 1.39 9.82
C GLU A 358 -7.13 2.17 8.53
N MET A 359 -6.07 2.96 8.45
CA MET A 359 -5.66 3.57 7.19
C MET A 359 -4.17 3.46 6.97
N GLU A 360 -3.77 3.45 5.72
CA GLU A 360 -2.41 3.68 5.24
C GLU A 360 -2.40 4.80 4.21
N CYS A 361 -1.26 5.41 4.00
CA CYS A 361 -1.10 6.41 2.95
C CYS A 361 0.35 6.54 2.49
N MET A 362 0.51 7.13 1.31
CA MET A 362 1.79 7.60 0.80
C MET A 362 1.77 9.12 0.69
N ALA A 363 2.90 9.77 0.98
CA ALA A 363 3.06 11.21 0.81
C ALA A 363 4.34 11.52 0.02
N LEU A 364 4.30 12.62 -0.75
CA LEU A 364 5.40 13.12 -1.57
C LEU A 364 5.64 14.59 -1.22
N LYS A 365 6.89 14.95 -1.02
CA LYS A 365 7.29 16.34 -0.72
C LYS A 365 8.54 16.72 -1.52
N ALA A 366 8.52 17.89 -2.16
CA ALA A 366 9.73 18.47 -2.72
C ALA A 366 10.66 18.93 -1.59
N VAL A 367 11.93 18.54 -1.67
CA VAL A 367 12.99 18.90 -0.72
C VAL A 367 14.23 19.37 -1.49
N ASN A 368 15.23 19.86 -0.76
CA ASN A 368 16.52 20.23 -1.34
C ASN A 368 17.64 19.64 -0.47
N ASN A 369 18.09 18.43 -0.84
CA ASN A 369 19.15 17.68 -0.17
C ASN A 369 20.33 17.46 -1.14
N PRO A 370 21.15 18.47 -1.41
CA PRO A 370 22.13 18.43 -2.51
C PRO A 370 23.23 17.36 -2.34
N ASP A 371 23.39 16.81 -1.16
CA ASP A 371 24.37 15.75 -0.86
C ASP A 371 23.86 14.35 -1.21
N LEU A 372 22.56 14.21 -1.52
CA LEU A 372 21.94 12.96 -1.92
C LEU A 372 21.80 12.84 -3.43
N PRO A 373 21.67 11.62 -3.98
CA PRO A 373 21.38 11.44 -5.41
C PRO A 373 19.98 11.94 -5.77
N MET A 374 19.83 12.40 -7.00
CA MET A 374 18.54 12.78 -7.58
C MET A 374 17.63 11.54 -7.74
N PHE A 375 16.32 11.74 -7.50
CA PHE A 375 15.33 10.72 -7.82
C PHE A 375 15.23 10.45 -9.29
#